data_71eedb2fd23b9c85706096adf1e44484
#
_entry.id   71eedb2fd23b9c85706096adf1e44484
#
_cell.length_a   1.000
_cell.length_b   1.000
_cell.length_c   1.000
_cell.angle_alpha   90.00
_cell.angle_beta   90.00
_cell.angle_gamma   90.00
#
_symmetry.space_group_name_H-M   'P 1'
#
loop_
_entity.id
_entity.type
_entity.pdbx_description
1 polymer ?
#
loop_
_entity_poly.entity_id
_entity_poly.type
_entity_poly.pdbx_seq_one_letter_code
_entity_poly.pdbx_strand_id
1 'polypeptide(L)'
;SNINLHLEKGAVILFSPDDALYPFVDTSFEGLDTRRCQSPISGHNLTNVAITGQGCIDGNGEYWRPLKKQKVTDAQWKQITSRGGAFKRADYWFPTEGALKADNSANMNVPKTPTSEEEWNEIKRFLRPVMISLVSCKNVWLNGVIFQNSPAWNIHPLMCENVLIEDVLVRNP
;
A
#
# COMPACT_ATOMS: atom_id res chain seq x y z
N SER A 1 15.98 12.94 8.05
CA SER A 1 16.82 12.31 9.10
C SER A 1 16.53 12.93 10.47
N ASN A 2 16.78 12.18 11.53
CA ASN A 2 16.51 12.58 12.93
C ASN A 2 15.03 12.96 13.16
N ILE A 3 14.12 12.08 12.78
CA ILE A 3 12.67 12.29 12.90
C ILE A 3 12.00 11.08 13.55
N ASN A 4 11.06 11.35 14.44
CA ASN A 4 10.17 10.35 15.01
C ASN A 4 8.71 10.78 14.78
N LEU A 5 7.95 9.96 14.08
CA LEU A 5 6.50 10.06 14.03
C LEU A 5 5.93 9.34 15.26
N HIS A 6 5.52 10.11 16.27
CA HIS A 6 4.96 9.55 17.50
C HIS A 6 3.43 9.62 17.49
N LEU A 7 2.79 8.48 17.72
CA LEU A 7 1.32 8.37 17.79
C LEU A 7 0.90 8.07 19.22
N GLU A 8 0.25 9.03 19.85
CA GLU A 8 -0.36 8.83 21.16
C GLU A 8 -1.43 7.74 21.13
N LYS A 9 -1.70 7.15 22.29
CA LYS A 9 -2.76 6.14 22.43
C LYS A 9 -4.10 6.68 21.93
N GLY A 10 -4.71 5.96 21.00
CA GLY A 10 -5.99 6.33 20.38
C GLY A 10 -5.85 7.25 19.16
N ALA A 11 -4.65 7.74 18.85
CA ALA A 11 -4.41 8.44 17.58
C ALA A 11 -4.54 7.49 16.39
N VAL A 12 -5.19 7.95 15.32
CA VAL A 12 -5.34 7.17 14.07
C VAL A 12 -4.93 8.04 12.89
N ILE A 13 -3.99 7.54 12.09
CA ILE A 13 -3.71 8.05 10.76
C ILE A 13 -4.45 7.15 9.78
N LEU A 14 -5.46 7.70 9.10
CA LEU A 14 -6.19 7.03 8.03
C LEU A 14 -5.80 7.64 6.69
N PHE A 15 -5.20 6.84 5.81
CA PHE A 15 -4.80 7.32 4.50
C PHE A 15 -6.00 7.49 3.55
N SER A 16 -5.90 8.47 2.67
CA SER A 16 -6.94 8.78 1.70
C SER A 16 -7.16 7.64 0.71
N PRO A 17 -8.41 7.36 0.32
CA PRO A 17 -8.72 6.45 -0.79
C PRO A 17 -8.57 7.12 -2.16
N ASP A 18 -8.33 8.43 -2.21
CA ASP A 18 -8.13 9.18 -3.45
C ASP A 18 -6.75 8.88 -4.05
N ASP A 19 -6.72 8.17 -5.17
CA ASP A 19 -5.48 7.78 -5.82
C ASP A 19 -4.73 8.94 -6.50
N ALA A 20 -5.38 10.08 -6.71
CA ALA A 20 -4.72 11.29 -7.21
C ALA A 20 -3.64 11.80 -6.23
N LEU A 21 -3.78 11.50 -4.94
CA LEU A 21 -2.82 11.89 -3.90
C LEU A 21 -1.57 11.00 -3.84
N TYR A 22 -1.50 9.95 -4.66
CA TYR A 22 -0.38 9.02 -4.73
C TYR A 22 0.32 9.14 -6.08
N PRO A 23 1.28 10.06 -6.24
CA PRO A 23 2.00 10.23 -7.50
C PRO A 23 2.74 8.94 -7.85
N PHE A 24 3.01 8.74 -9.14
CA PHE A 24 3.90 7.69 -9.57
C PHE A 24 5.34 8.03 -9.24
N VAL A 25 6.08 7.01 -8.82
CA VAL A 25 7.52 7.08 -8.57
C VAL A 25 8.23 5.89 -9.19
N ASP A 26 9.45 6.10 -9.64
CA ASP A 26 10.34 5.03 -10.02
C ASP A 26 10.85 4.33 -8.76
N THR A 27 10.72 3.02 -8.74
CA THR A 27 11.03 2.19 -7.57
C THR A 27 11.39 0.78 -8.01
N SER A 28 11.60 -0.12 -7.05
CA SER A 28 11.69 -1.55 -7.31
C SER A 28 10.52 -2.30 -6.67
N PHE A 29 10.11 -3.37 -7.29
CA PHE A 29 9.12 -4.31 -6.77
C PHE A 29 9.60 -5.74 -7.04
N GLU A 30 9.71 -6.55 -6.00
CA GLU A 30 10.25 -7.91 -6.10
C GLU A 30 11.63 -7.98 -6.77
N GLY A 31 12.47 -6.95 -6.54
CA GLY A 31 13.83 -6.87 -7.08
C GLY A 31 13.92 -6.37 -8.54
N LEU A 32 12.83 -5.94 -9.15
CA LEU A 32 12.79 -5.43 -10.51
C LEU A 32 12.41 -3.96 -10.53
N ASP A 33 13.08 -3.19 -11.38
CA ASP A 33 12.77 -1.77 -11.56
C ASP A 33 11.40 -1.58 -12.20
N THR A 34 10.61 -0.67 -11.63
CA THR A 34 9.24 -0.42 -12.04
C THR A 34 8.76 0.96 -11.62
N ARG A 35 7.60 1.36 -12.11
CA ARG A 35 6.87 2.56 -11.71
C ARG A 35 5.64 2.15 -10.91
N ARG A 36 5.45 2.75 -9.73
CA ARG A 36 4.31 2.43 -8.84
C ARG A 36 3.82 3.66 -8.11
N CYS A 37 2.67 3.57 -7.48
CA CYS A 37 2.18 4.62 -6.58
C CYS A 37 3.14 4.80 -5.39
N GLN A 38 3.45 6.04 -5.08
CA GLN A 38 4.30 6.39 -3.94
C GLN A 38 3.68 5.90 -2.64
N SER A 39 4.51 5.32 -1.78
CA SER A 39 4.12 4.93 -0.43
C SER A 39 3.74 6.16 0.40
N PRO A 40 2.61 6.14 1.13
CA PRO A 40 2.19 7.29 1.93
C PRO A 40 3.18 7.61 3.06
N ILE A 41 3.93 6.61 3.54
CA ILE A 41 5.10 6.83 4.38
C ILE A 41 6.30 6.31 3.60
N SER A 42 7.16 7.21 3.17
CA SER A 42 8.34 6.86 2.37
C SER A 42 9.57 7.59 2.86
N GLY A 43 10.72 6.92 2.80
CA GLY A 43 12.02 7.47 3.14
C GLY A 43 13.12 6.84 2.31
N HIS A 44 14.07 7.65 1.85
CA HIS A 44 15.21 7.18 1.08
C HIS A 44 16.50 7.82 1.59
N ASN A 45 17.52 6.99 1.86
CA ASN A 45 18.81 7.44 2.38
C ASN A 45 18.71 8.27 3.69
N LEU A 46 17.75 7.93 4.55
CA LEU A 46 17.55 8.63 5.82
C LEU A 46 18.34 7.96 6.96
N THR A 47 18.69 8.76 7.95
CA THR A 47 19.33 8.27 9.19
C THR A 47 18.53 8.68 10.40
N ASN A 48 18.43 7.78 11.40
CA ASN A 48 17.70 7.99 12.66
C ASN A 48 16.22 8.35 12.39
N VAL A 49 15.45 7.38 11.93
CA VAL A 49 14.01 7.53 11.67
C VAL A 49 13.24 6.55 12.54
N ALA A 50 12.15 7.02 13.11
CA ALA A 50 11.32 6.19 13.95
C ALA A 50 9.83 6.43 13.72
N ILE A 51 9.03 5.41 14.00
CA ILE A 51 7.58 5.49 14.19
C ILE A 51 7.27 4.80 15.50
N THR A 52 6.77 5.55 16.48
CA THR A 52 6.61 5.05 17.84
C THR A 52 5.24 5.39 18.41
N GLY A 53 4.92 4.78 19.55
CA GLY A 53 3.72 5.09 20.33
C GLY A 53 2.70 3.96 20.35
N GLN A 54 1.44 4.28 20.68
CA GLN A 54 0.36 3.29 20.85
C GLN A 54 -0.85 3.59 19.95
N GLY A 55 -0.64 4.35 18.90
CA GLY A 55 -1.68 4.67 17.92
C GLY A 55 -1.76 3.65 16.77
N CYS A 56 -2.53 3.99 15.76
CA CYS A 56 -2.80 3.13 14.61
C CYS A 56 -2.53 3.88 13.30
N ILE A 57 -1.89 3.21 12.36
CA ILE A 57 -1.77 3.65 10.97
C ILE A 57 -2.57 2.70 10.11
N ASP A 58 -3.60 3.22 9.45
CA ASP A 58 -4.52 2.48 8.59
C ASP A 58 -4.32 2.89 7.13
N GLY A 59 -3.93 1.93 6.31
CA GLY A 59 -3.67 2.14 4.89
C GLY A 59 -4.91 2.31 4.02
N ASN A 60 -6.12 2.11 4.60
CA ASN A 60 -7.39 2.18 3.86
C ASN A 60 -7.40 1.30 2.60
N GLY A 61 -6.71 0.16 2.68
CA GLY A 61 -6.37 -0.69 1.54
C GLY A 61 -7.54 -1.35 0.85
N GLU A 62 -8.73 -1.35 1.47
CA GLU A 62 -9.93 -1.91 0.84
C GLU A 62 -10.33 -1.19 -0.47
N TYR A 63 -9.92 0.06 -0.63
CA TYR A 63 -10.15 0.83 -1.86
C TYR A 63 -9.18 0.48 -2.99
N TRP A 64 -8.11 -0.25 -2.66
CA TRP A 64 -7.06 -0.62 -3.59
C TRP A 64 -7.07 -2.09 -3.97
N ARG A 65 -7.42 -2.95 -3.00
CA ARG A 65 -7.28 -4.40 -3.16
C ARG A 65 -8.44 -5.02 -3.91
N PRO A 66 -8.17 -6.01 -4.77
CA PRO A 66 -9.22 -6.90 -5.25
C PRO A 66 -9.81 -7.71 -4.08
N LEU A 67 -11.07 -8.09 -4.21
CA LEU A 67 -11.80 -8.77 -3.16
C LEU A 67 -12.43 -10.07 -3.67
N LYS A 68 -12.19 -11.17 -2.96
CA LYS A 68 -12.92 -12.42 -3.16
C LYS A 68 -14.10 -12.49 -2.19
N LYS A 69 -15.29 -12.84 -2.70
CA LYS A 69 -16.54 -12.86 -1.93
C LYS A 69 -16.43 -13.67 -0.63
N GLN A 70 -15.74 -14.80 -0.66
CA GLN A 70 -15.55 -15.69 0.51
C GLN A 70 -14.81 -15.06 1.70
N LYS A 71 -14.15 -13.91 1.50
CA LYS A 71 -13.40 -13.21 2.56
C LYS A 71 -14.22 -12.23 3.37
N VAL A 72 -15.47 -12.02 3.01
CA VAL A 72 -16.37 -11.03 3.63
C VAL A 72 -17.79 -11.57 3.77
N THR A 73 -18.60 -10.91 4.59
CA THR A 73 -20.03 -11.20 4.68
C THR A 73 -20.76 -10.72 3.42
N ASP A 74 -21.96 -11.26 3.16
CA ASP A 74 -22.78 -10.81 2.02
C ASP A 74 -23.12 -9.31 2.10
N ALA A 75 -23.33 -8.77 3.29
CA ALA A 75 -23.57 -7.34 3.50
C ALA A 75 -22.36 -6.49 3.12
N GLN A 76 -21.16 -6.87 3.58
CA GLN A 76 -19.91 -6.21 3.22
C GLN A 76 -19.62 -6.33 1.71
N TRP A 77 -19.84 -7.51 1.13
CA TRP A 77 -19.70 -7.73 -0.30
C TRP A 77 -20.57 -6.75 -1.09
N LYS A 78 -21.86 -6.69 -0.77
CA LYS A 78 -22.80 -5.76 -1.41
C LYS A 78 -22.39 -4.30 -1.25
N GLN A 79 -21.97 -3.90 -0.06
CA GLN A 79 -21.52 -2.54 0.23
C GLN A 79 -20.27 -2.17 -0.58
N ILE A 80 -19.26 -3.06 -0.65
CA ILE A 80 -17.99 -2.77 -1.35
C ILE A 80 -18.23 -2.74 -2.86
N THR A 81 -18.94 -3.73 -3.41
CA THR A 81 -19.17 -3.82 -4.86
C THR A 81 -20.14 -2.76 -5.39
N SER A 82 -20.98 -2.16 -4.53
CA SER A 82 -21.84 -1.03 -4.94
C SER A 82 -21.07 0.27 -5.22
N ARG A 83 -19.79 0.32 -4.88
CA ARG A 83 -18.91 1.45 -5.20
C ARG A 83 -18.51 1.52 -6.68
N GLY A 84 -18.91 0.55 -7.49
CA GLY A 84 -18.47 0.37 -8.89
C GLY A 84 -17.37 -0.68 -9.01
N GLY A 85 -16.49 -0.53 -9.99
CA GLY A 85 -15.42 -1.49 -10.27
C GLY A 85 -15.82 -2.58 -11.26
N ALA A 86 -15.04 -3.65 -11.32
CA ALA A 86 -15.17 -4.71 -12.31
C ALA A 86 -15.16 -6.11 -11.69
N PHE A 87 -15.77 -7.07 -12.36
CA PHE A 87 -15.79 -8.46 -11.93
C PHE A 87 -14.97 -9.35 -12.87
N LYS A 88 -13.96 -10.02 -12.34
CA LYS A 88 -13.26 -11.09 -13.05
C LYS A 88 -14.12 -12.36 -13.12
N ARG A 89 -14.88 -12.63 -12.06
CA ARG A 89 -15.88 -13.68 -11.90
C ARG A 89 -16.95 -13.18 -10.92
N ALA A 90 -18.08 -13.83 -10.85
CA ALA A 90 -19.19 -13.48 -9.94
C ALA A 90 -18.76 -13.33 -8.46
N ASP A 91 -17.66 -13.97 -8.06
CA ASP A 91 -17.12 -14.00 -6.71
C ASP A 91 -15.78 -13.25 -6.55
N TYR A 92 -15.31 -12.55 -7.61
CA TYR A 92 -14.01 -11.86 -7.57
C TYR A 92 -14.10 -10.47 -8.21
N TRP A 93 -14.03 -9.46 -7.37
CA TRP A 93 -14.20 -8.05 -7.70
C TRP A 93 -12.87 -7.30 -7.67
N PHE A 94 -12.75 -6.28 -8.52
CA PHE A 94 -11.64 -5.32 -8.60
C PHE A 94 -12.14 -3.89 -8.47
N PRO A 95 -11.38 -2.97 -7.86
CA PRO A 95 -11.83 -1.60 -7.61
C PRO A 95 -12.05 -0.77 -8.89
N THR A 96 -11.38 -1.11 -9.99
CA THR A 96 -11.55 -0.47 -11.30
C THR A 96 -11.41 -1.46 -12.45
N GLU A 97 -11.94 -1.12 -13.63
CA GLU A 97 -11.73 -1.87 -14.86
C GLU A 97 -10.23 -1.97 -15.21
N GLY A 98 -9.48 -0.87 -15.03
CA GLY A 98 -8.05 -0.84 -15.29
C GLY A 98 -7.26 -1.78 -14.36
N ALA A 99 -7.65 -1.89 -13.09
CA ALA A 99 -7.04 -2.85 -12.17
C ALA A 99 -7.28 -4.30 -12.62
N LEU A 100 -8.48 -4.61 -13.12
CA LEU A 100 -8.80 -5.93 -13.68
C LEU A 100 -8.03 -6.18 -14.99
N LYS A 101 -7.93 -5.20 -15.87
CA LYS A 101 -7.14 -5.27 -17.10
C LYS A 101 -5.68 -5.61 -16.80
N ALA A 102 -5.11 -4.92 -15.82
CA ALA A 102 -3.75 -5.17 -15.36
C ALA A 102 -3.58 -6.58 -14.76
N ASP A 103 -4.51 -7.05 -13.93
CA ASP A 103 -4.46 -8.40 -13.35
C ASP A 103 -4.52 -9.52 -14.41
N ASN A 104 -5.15 -9.25 -15.54
CA ASN A 104 -5.23 -10.19 -16.65
C ASN A 104 -4.00 -10.15 -17.59
N SER A 105 -3.12 -9.19 -17.42
CA SER A 105 -1.93 -9.02 -18.27
C SER A 105 -0.70 -9.65 -17.63
N ALA A 106 0.22 -10.16 -18.44
CA ALA A 106 1.48 -10.71 -17.94
C ALA A 106 2.39 -9.62 -17.38
N ASN A 107 3.16 -9.96 -16.34
CA ASN A 107 4.20 -9.10 -15.74
C ASN A 107 3.68 -7.77 -15.18
N MET A 108 2.46 -7.71 -14.67
CA MET A 108 1.89 -6.47 -14.15
C MET A 108 2.51 -5.96 -12.85
N ASN A 109 3.21 -6.79 -12.10
CA ASN A 109 4.03 -6.28 -10.99
C ASN A 109 5.12 -5.32 -11.48
N VAL A 110 5.60 -5.54 -12.72
CA VAL A 110 6.57 -4.71 -13.43
C VAL A 110 6.05 -4.44 -14.83
N PRO A 111 5.04 -3.54 -14.99
CA PRO A 111 4.42 -3.29 -16.29
C PRO A 111 5.41 -2.74 -17.30
N LYS A 112 5.38 -3.28 -18.51
CA LYS A 112 6.19 -2.84 -19.65
C LYS A 112 5.34 -2.30 -20.80
N THR A 113 4.02 -2.46 -20.72
CA THR A 113 3.09 -2.11 -21.78
C THR A 113 2.57 -0.69 -21.75
N PRO A 114 2.38 -0.01 -20.60
CA PRO A 114 1.98 1.39 -20.62
C PRO A 114 3.07 2.27 -21.23
N THR A 115 2.70 3.07 -22.22
CA THR A 115 3.58 3.98 -22.96
C THR A 115 3.20 5.45 -22.78
N SER A 116 1.96 5.71 -22.32
CA SER A 116 1.46 7.06 -22.04
C SER A 116 1.04 7.21 -20.58
N GLU A 117 0.95 8.46 -20.11
CA GLU A 117 0.46 8.74 -18.74
C GLU A 117 -0.99 8.30 -18.56
N GLU A 118 -1.81 8.33 -19.60
CA GLU A 118 -3.19 7.85 -19.57
C GLU A 118 -3.24 6.35 -19.31
N GLU A 119 -2.40 5.57 -19.97
CA GLU A 119 -2.31 4.11 -19.79
C GLU A 119 -1.80 3.77 -18.39
N TRP A 120 -0.82 4.52 -17.85
CA TRP A 120 -0.38 4.37 -16.47
C TRP A 120 -1.49 4.69 -15.47
N ASN A 121 -2.23 5.77 -15.68
CA ASN A 121 -3.34 6.15 -14.81
C ASN A 121 -4.51 5.15 -14.90
N GLU A 122 -4.78 4.54 -16.05
CA GLU A 122 -5.78 3.50 -16.18
C GLU A 122 -5.54 2.32 -15.23
N ILE A 123 -4.29 1.88 -15.09
CA ILE A 123 -3.92 0.73 -14.25
C ILE A 123 -3.50 1.12 -12.83
N LYS A 124 -3.60 2.39 -12.45
CA LYS A 124 -3.06 2.94 -11.19
C LYS A 124 -3.48 2.16 -9.96
N ARG A 125 -4.76 1.78 -9.87
CA ARG A 125 -5.31 1.01 -8.74
C ARG A 125 -4.72 -0.41 -8.64
N PHE A 126 -4.11 -0.94 -9.68
CA PHE A 126 -3.35 -2.17 -9.62
C PHE A 126 -1.94 -1.96 -9.04
N LEU A 127 -1.33 -0.82 -9.31
CA LEU A 127 0.02 -0.45 -8.85
C LEU A 127 0.00 0.07 -7.41
N ARG A 128 -0.64 -0.66 -6.54
CA ARG A 128 -0.92 -0.33 -5.15
C ARG A 128 0.34 0.10 -4.39
N PRO A 129 0.28 1.19 -3.60
CA PRO A 129 1.41 1.60 -2.77
C PRO A 129 1.69 0.58 -1.66
N VAL A 130 2.94 0.36 -1.35
CA VAL A 130 3.38 -0.19 -0.08
C VAL A 130 3.09 0.86 1.00
N MET A 131 2.60 0.48 2.17
CA MET A 131 2.21 1.47 3.17
C MET A 131 3.40 2.22 3.75
N ILE A 132 4.45 1.50 4.13
CA ILE A 132 5.71 2.08 4.62
C ILE A 132 6.85 1.55 3.76
N SER A 133 7.52 2.44 3.05
CA SER A 133 8.69 2.11 2.23
C SER A 133 9.91 2.90 2.69
N LEU A 134 10.87 2.21 3.27
CA LEU A 134 12.15 2.77 3.70
C LEU A 134 13.27 2.12 2.90
N VAL A 135 13.98 2.90 2.11
CA VAL A 135 15.04 2.38 1.23
C VAL A 135 16.38 2.98 1.61
N SER A 136 17.37 2.12 1.82
CA SER A 136 18.75 2.51 2.17
C SER A 136 18.80 3.43 3.40
N CYS A 137 17.91 3.22 4.37
CA CYS A 137 17.84 3.98 5.61
C CYS A 137 18.71 3.32 6.69
N LYS A 138 19.17 4.12 7.65
CA LYS A 138 20.02 3.67 8.76
C LYS A 138 19.42 4.06 10.11
N ASN A 139 19.53 3.17 11.09
CA ASN A 139 18.93 3.33 12.43
C ASN A 139 17.42 3.59 12.33
N VAL A 140 16.68 2.57 11.94
CA VAL A 140 15.22 2.58 11.82
C VAL A 140 14.62 1.94 13.06
N TRP A 141 13.68 2.62 13.71
CA TRP A 141 12.98 2.08 14.88
C TRP A 141 11.46 2.18 14.72
N LEU A 142 10.78 1.03 14.74
CA LEU A 142 9.32 0.94 14.75
C LEU A 142 8.89 0.29 16.06
N ASN A 143 8.10 1.00 16.87
CA ASN A 143 7.75 0.50 18.22
C ASN A 143 6.31 0.83 18.60
N GLY A 144 5.57 -0.17 19.07
CA GLY A 144 4.29 -0.07 19.76
C GLY A 144 3.07 0.23 18.88
N VAL A 145 3.26 0.63 17.62
CA VAL A 145 2.21 1.09 16.71
C VAL A 145 1.49 -0.07 16.05
N ILE A 146 0.19 0.07 15.81
CA ILE A 146 -0.61 -0.83 14.98
C ILE A 146 -0.51 -0.37 13.52
N PHE A 147 -0.07 -1.26 12.65
CA PHE A 147 -0.06 -1.04 11.20
C PHE A 147 -1.10 -1.94 10.55
N GLN A 148 -2.12 -1.38 9.93
CA GLN A 148 -3.21 -2.20 9.40
C GLN A 148 -3.69 -1.78 8.01
N ASN A 149 -4.38 -2.71 7.37
CA ASN A 149 -5.16 -2.48 6.16
C ASN A 149 -4.36 -1.82 5.02
N SER A 150 -3.11 -2.27 4.82
CA SER A 150 -2.26 -1.76 3.74
C SER A 150 -2.82 -2.06 2.35
N PRO A 151 -2.65 -1.16 1.37
CA PRO A 151 -2.99 -1.44 -0.03
C PRO A 151 -2.21 -2.61 -0.64
N ALA A 152 -0.93 -2.73 -0.30
CA ALA A 152 -0.04 -3.82 -0.71
C ALA A 152 0.73 -4.35 0.51
N TRP A 153 2.06 -4.48 0.45
CA TRP A 153 2.89 -4.82 1.61
C TRP A 153 2.77 -3.73 2.69
N ASN A 154 2.88 -4.13 3.94
CA ASN A 154 2.67 -3.22 5.06
C ASN A 154 3.95 -2.45 5.39
N ILE A 155 4.97 -3.14 5.89
CA ILE A 155 6.26 -2.58 6.28
C ILE A 155 7.32 -3.13 5.34
N HIS A 156 8.02 -2.25 4.62
CA HIS A 156 9.01 -2.63 3.62
C HIS A 156 10.32 -1.85 3.81
N PRO A 157 11.18 -2.29 4.72
CA PRO A 157 12.56 -1.82 4.79
C PRO A 157 13.39 -2.56 3.73
N LEU A 158 13.98 -1.82 2.79
CA LEU A 158 14.82 -2.35 1.74
C LEU A 158 16.24 -1.78 1.85
N MET A 159 17.25 -2.66 1.91
CA MET A 159 18.66 -2.26 2.03
C MET A 159 18.92 -1.32 3.22
N CYS A 160 18.18 -1.47 4.30
CA CYS A 160 18.33 -0.68 5.52
C CYS A 160 19.33 -1.32 6.49
N GLU A 161 19.98 -0.48 7.30
CA GLU A 161 20.92 -0.89 8.35
C GLU A 161 20.36 -0.56 9.73
N ASN A 162 20.59 -1.43 10.73
CA ASN A 162 20.14 -1.25 12.12
C ASN A 162 18.63 -1.00 12.19
N VAL A 163 17.83 -1.99 11.79
CA VAL A 163 16.38 -1.95 11.86
C VAL A 163 15.90 -2.67 13.09
N LEU A 164 15.21 -1.96 13.98
CA LEU A 164 14.55 -2.53 15.14
C LEU A 164 13.03 -2.38 14.99
N ILE A 165 12.32 -3.50 15.05
CA ILE A 165 10.86 -3.55 15.00
C ILE A 165 10.40 -4.36 16.21
N GLU A 166 9.74 -3.69 17.15
CA GLU A 166 9.33 -4.31 18.41
C GLU A 166 7.95 -3.84 18.85
N ASP A 167 7.21 -4.70 19.52
CA ASP A 167 5.87 -4.41 20.06
C ASP A 167 4.86 -3.88 19.02
N VAL A 168 5.11 -4.11 17.74
CA VAL A 168 4.19 -3.70 16.66
C VAL A 168 3.16 -4.78 16.38
N LEU A 169 1.98 -4.36 15.96
CA LEU A 169 0.92 -5.24 15.51
C LEU A 169 0.61 -4.95 14.04
N VAL A 170 0.79 -5.95 13.17
CA VAL A 170 0.46 -5.85 11.75
C VAL A 170 -0.83 -6.63 11.47
N ARG A 171 -1.84 -5.95 10.91
CA ARG A 171 -3.12 -6.55 10.52
C ARG A 171 -3.45 -6.23 9.07
N ASN A 172 -3.45 -7.25 8.23
CA ASN A 172 -3.96 -7.16 6.86
C ASN A 172 -4.98 -8.28 6.62
N PRO A 173 -6.12 -8.02 5.95
CA PRO A 173 -7.13 -9.03 5.61
C PRO A 173 -6.65 -9.99 4.53
#